data_4eb80e6092aba650bb7aa2caf08d684a
#
_entry.id   4eb80e6092aba650bb7aa2caf08d684a
#
_cell.length_a   1.000
_cell.length_b   1.000
_cell.length_c   1.000
_cell.angle_alpha   90.00
_cell.angle_beta   90.00
_cell.angle_gamma   90.00
#
_symmetry.space_group_name_H-M   'P 1'
#
loop_
_entity.id
_entity.type
_entity.pdbx_description
1 polymer ?
#
loop_
_entity_poly.entity_id
_entity_poly.type
_entity_poly.pdbx_seq_one_letter_code
_entity_poly.pdbx_strand_id
1 'polypeptide(L)'
;MILKIINKSNNPLPRYESAQAAGMDIRCNIPEAISLAPMERRLIPTGLYIELPEGYEAQIRPRSGLALKRGLTVLNTPGTIDADYRGEVGVILINLSGEEQTIEPGERICQMVIAKHECPEVAEVRELSETDRGAGGFGHSGRK
;
A
#
# COMPACT_ATOMS: atom_id res chain seq x y z
N MET A 1 11.47 -14.09 -11.22
CA MET A 1 10.04 -13.74 -11.06
C MET A 1 9.71 -12.59 -11.99
N ILE A 2 8.54 -12.60 -12.61
CA ILE A 2 8.06 -11.53 -13.50
C ILE A 2 6.74 -11.00 -12.93
N LEU A 3 6.65 -9.70 -12.69
CA LEU A 3 5.40 -8.99 -12.44
C LEU A 3 4.83 -8.55 -13.79
N LYS A 4 3.67 -9.08 -14.17
CA LYS A 4 2.99 -8.66 -15.40
C LYS A 4 2.09 -7.46 -15.09
N ILE A 5 2.12 -6.44 -15.96
CA ILE A 5 1.36 -5.20 -15.76
C ILE A 5 0.65 -4.84 -17.07
N ILE A 6 -0.66 -4.57 -16.99
CA ILE A 6 -1.38 -3.82 -18.01
C ILE A 6 -1.42 -2.36 -17.54
N ASN A 7 -0.91 -1.46 -18.36
CA ASN A 7 -0.93 -0.02 -18.09
C ASN A 7 -1.94 0.66 -19.03
N LYS A 8 -3.04 1.14 -18.47
CA LYS A 8 -4.07 1.92 -19.19
C LYS A 8 -3.95 3.43 -18.92
N SER A 9 -2.88 3.85 -18.21
CA SER A 9 -2.57 5.26 -18.00
C SER A 9 -1.62 5.79 -19.06
N ASN A 10 -1.42 7.11 -19.09
CA ASN A 10 -0.36 7.77 -19.86
C ASN A 10 0.96 7.87 -19.08
N ASN A 11 1.01 7.33 -17.86
CA ASN A 11 2.21 7.33 -17.03
C ASN A 11 3.20 6.26 -17.48
N PRO A 12 4.51 6.42 -17.24
CA PRO A 12 5.47 5.33 -17.44
C PRO A 12 5.18 4.16 -16.49
N LEU A 13 5.61 2.95 -16.87
CA LEU A 13 5.55 1.78 -15.98
C LEU A 13 6.30 2.06 -14.66
N PRO A 14 5.79 1.54 -13.53
CA PRO A 14 6.51 1.55 -12.27
C PRO A 14 7.89 0.90 -12.42
N ARG A 15 8.87 1.45 -11.72
CA ARG A 15 10.23 0.92 -11.71
C ARG A 15 10.87 1.12 -10.35
N TYR A 16 11.87 0.30 -10.05
CA TYR A 16 12.77 0.51 -8.93
C TYR A 16 13.75 1.64 -9.25
N GLU A 17 13.81 2.68 -8.43
CA GLU A 17 14.67 3.83 -8.68
C GLU A 17 16.16 3.54 -8.37
N SER A 18 16.43 2.47 -7.62
CA SER A 18 17.79 1.97 -7.37
C SER A 18 17.81 0.45 -7.34
N ALA A 19 19.00 -0.15 -7.51
CA ALA A 19 19.17 -1.61 -7.53
C ALA A 19 18.76 -2.33 -6.23
N GLN A 20 18.69 -1.62 -5.12
CA GLN A 20 18.31 -2.16 -3.81
C GLN A 20 17.00 -1.57 -3.27
N ALA A 21 16.25 -0.84 -4.10
CA ALA A 21 14.94 -0.34 -3.70
C ALA A 21 13.99 -1.52 -3.47
N ALA A 22 13.25 -1.48 -2.37
CA ALA A 22 12.21 -2.49 -2.07
C ALA A 22 10.86 -2.15 -2.71
N GLY A 23 10.61 -0.87 -3.00
CA GLY A 23 9.35 -0.37 -3.54
C GLY A 23 9.51 0.34 -4.88
N MET A 24 8.44 0.29 -5.67
CA MET A 24 8.28 1.05 -6.91
C MET A 24 7.28 2.16 -6.68
N ASP A 25 7.59 3.40 -7.05
CA ASP A 25 6.64 4.51 -6.97
C ASP A 25 5.47 4.30 -7.95
N ILE A 26 4.25 4.51 -7.46
CA ILE A 26 3.01 4.43 -8.24
C ILE A 26 2.45 5.83 -8.43
N ARG A 27 2.08 6.14 -9.68
CA ARG A 27 1.49 7.41 -10.08
C ARG A 27 -0.03 7.33 -10.16
N CYS A 28 -0.69 8.42 -9.82
CA CYS A 28 -2.13 8.55 -10.06
C CYS A 28 -2.44 8.70 -11.56
N ASN A 29 -3.60 8.20 -11.95
CA ASN A 29 -4.17 8.34 -13.29
C ASN A 29 -5.48 9.14 -13.22
N ILE A 30 -5.35 10.43 -12.99
CA ILE A 30 -6.47 11.40 -12.92
C ILE A 30 -6.37 12.38 -14.07
N PRO A 31 -7.50 12.82 -14.68
CA PRO A 31 -7.48 13.74 -15.82
C PRO A 31 -7.16 15.19 -15.44
N GLU A 32 -7.46 15.57 -14.20
CA GLU A 32 -7.25 16.90 -13.65
C GLU A 32 -6.86 16.84 -12.18
N ALA A 33 -6.32 17.94 -11.65
CA ALA A 33 -5.96 18.03 -10.25
C ALA A 33 -7.18 17.83 -9.34
N ILE A 34 -7.00 17.13 -8.24
CA ILE A 34 -8.03 16.93 -7.22
C ILE A 34 -7.57 17.47 -5.89
N SER A 35 -8.49 18.06 -5.13
CA SER A 35 -8.23 18.51 -3.76
C SER A 35 -8.82 17.53 -2.74
N LEU A 36 -8.10 17.36 -1.64
CA LEU A 36 -8.49 16.60 -0.46
C LEU A 36 -8.51 17.56 0.74
N ALA A 37 -9.69 17.82 1.28
CA ALA A 37 -9.83 18.56 2.53
C ALA A 37 -9.20 17.78 3.71
N PRO A 38 -8.90 18.43 4.85
CA PRO A 38 -8.47 17.72 6.06
C PRO A 38 -9.42 16.57 6.42
N MET A 39 -8.87 15.39 6.70
CA MET A 39 -9.58 14.14 7.00
C MET A 39 -10.37 13.55 5.82
N GLU A 40 -10.36 14.17 4.66
CA GLU A 40 -10.97 13.59 3.46
C GLU A 40 -10.12 12.41 2.94
N ARG A 41 -10.83 11.33 2.58
CA ARG A 41 -10.25 10.17 1.88
C ARG A 41 -10.88 10.00 0.51
N ARG A 42 -10.08 9.53 -0.44
CA ARG A 42 -10.54 9.30 -1.81
C ARG A 42 -9.81 8.11 -2.43
N LEU A 43 -10.54 7.30 -3.17
CA LEU A 43 -9.97 6.27 -4.03
C LEU A 43 -9.38 6.92 -5.27
N ILE A 44 -8.07 6.80 -5.46
CA ILE A 44 -7.32 7.37 -6.57
C ILE A 44 -6.97 6.25 -7.56
N PRO A 45 -7.41 6.34 -8.82
CA PRO A 45 -7.08 5.36 -9.85
C PRO A 45 -5.60 5.48 -10.25
N THR A 46 -5.02 4.36 -10.68
CA THR A 46 -3.64 4.30 -11.20
C THR A 46 -3.55 3.92 -12.67
N GLY A 47 -4.61 3.36 -13.24
CA GLY A 47 -4.62 2.79 -14.58
C GLY A 47 -3.84 1.48 -14.70
N LEU A 48 -3.37 0.91 -13.58
CA LEU A 48 -2.55 -0.30 -13.54
C LEU A 48 -3.38 -1.51 -13.14
N TYR A 49 -3.17 -2.62 -13.86
CA TYR A 49 -3.71 -3.94 -13.56
C TYR A 49 -2.53 -4.89 -13.48
N ILE A 50 -2.45 -5.72 -12.44
CA ILE A 50 -1.28 -6.56 -12.21
C ILE A 50 -1.65 -8.04 -12.12
N GLU A 51 -0.65 -8.90 -12.43
CA GLU A 51 -0.71 -10.33 -12.20
C GLU A 51 0.58 -10.75 -11.49
N LEU A 52 0.40 -11.27 -10.29
CA LEU A 52 1.48 -11.79 -9.45
C LEU A 52 1.57 -13.31 -9.56
N PRO A 53 2.76 -13.90 -9.40
CA PRO A 53 2.89 -15.33 -9.17
C PRO A 53 2.21 -15.75 -7.86
N GLU A 54 1.73 -16.99 -7.81
CA GLU A 54 1.23 -17.60 -6.58
C GLU A 54 2.26 -17.53 -5.44
N GLY A 55 1.79 -17.30 -4.21
CA GLY A 55 2.62 -17.12 -3.02
C GLY A 55 3.23 -15.72 -2.87
N TYR A 56 2.78 -14.75 -3.68
CA TYR A 56 3.19 -13.34 -3.58
C TYR A 56 1.97 -12.43 -3.48
N GLU A 57 2.16 -11.32 -2.78
CA GLU A 57 1.23 -10.20 -2.71
C GLU A 57 1.90 -8.91 -3.18
N ALA A 58 1.13 -7.91 -3.59
CA ALA A 58 1.61 -6.55 -3.68
C ALA A 58 1.06 -5.72 -2.52
N GLN A 59 1.94 -4.99 -1.84
CA GLN A 59 1.59 -4.10 -0.74
C GLN A 59 1.65 -2.66 -1.20
N ILE A 60 0.56 -1.92 -1.04
CA ILE A 60 0.51 -0.48 -1.27
C ILE A 60 0.83 0.23 0.03
N ARG A 61 1.94 0.96 0.03
CA ARG A 61 2.49 1.67 1.18
C ARG A 61 2.60 3.16 0.90
N PRO A 62 2.50 4.04 1.91
CA PRO A 62 2.69 5.47 1.73
C PRO A 62 4.13 5.79 1.34
N ARG A 63 4.33 6.98 0.77
CA ARG A 63 5.65 7.56 0.56
C ARG A 63 6.01 8.47 1.74
N SER A 64 7.19 8.28 2.29
CA SER A 64 7.67 9.04 3.45
C SER A 64 7.65 10.56 3.24
N GLY A 65 8.01 11.01 2.03
CA GLY A 65 8.01 12.43 1.69
C GLY A 65 6.60 13.06 1.67
N LEU A 66 5.59 12.34 1.17
CA LEU A 66 4.20 12.82 1.23
C LEU A 66 3.66 12.81 2.64
N ALA A 67 3.93 11.74 3.39
CA ALA A 67 3.49 11.63 4.78
C ALA A 67 4.06 12.75 5.65
N LEU A 68 5.37 13.00 5.57
CA LEU A 68 6.03 14.00 6.42
C LEU A 68 5.68 15.44 6.02
N LYS A 69 5.72 15.75 4.71
CA LYS A 69 5.61 17.13 4.24
C LYS A 69 4.17 17.60 4.02
N ARG A 70 3.26 16.65 3.71
CA ARG A 70 1.90 16.97 3.28
C ARG A 70 0.81 16.27 4.11
N GLY A 71 1.18 15.40 5.04
CA GLY A 71 0.22 14.63 5.83
C GLY A 71 -0.62 13.66 5.00
N LEU A 72 -0.21 13.37 3.75
CA LEU A 72 -0.90 12.42 2.87
C LEU A 72 -0.38 11.01 3.10
N THR A 73 -1.30 10.08 3.30
CA THR A 73 -0.97 8.66 3.50
C THR A 73 -1.99 7.75 2.83
N VAL A 74 -1.67 6.47 2.76
CA VAL A 74 -2.60 5.41 2.32
C VAL A 74 -3.39 4.97 3.55
N LEU A 75 -4.72 5.13 3.53
CA LEU A 75 -5.56 4.91 4.70
C LEU A 75 -5.50 3.48 5.23
N ASN A 76 -5.54 2.50 4.35
CA ASN A 76 -5.52 1.06 4.67
C ASN A 76 -4.11 0.46 4.63
N THR A 77 -3.07 1.26 4.87
CA THR A 77 -1.67 0.79 4.77
C THR A 77 -1.31 -0.28 5.80
N PRO A 78 -0.59 -1.35 5.38
CA PRO A 78 -0.27 -1.71 4.00
C PRO A 78 -1.50 -2.26 3.25
N GLY A 79 -1.87 -1.63 2.14
CA GLY A 79 -2.95 -2.13 1.29
C GLY A 79 -2.53 -3.45 0.63
N THR A 80 -3.35 -4.49 0.74
CA THR A 80 -3.05 -5.81 0.19
C THR A 80 -3.66 -5.98 -1.19
N ILE A 81 -2.87 -6.47 -2.15
CA ILE A 81 -3.33 -6.89 -3.47
C ILE A 81 -2.95 -8.35 -3.65
N ASP A 82 -3.95 -9.21 -3.71
CA ASP A 82 -3.81 -10.64 -3.85
C ASP A 82 -3.31 -11.04 -5.25
N ALA A 83 -2.65 -12.20 -5.35
CA ALA A 83 -2.09 -12.68 -6.61
C ALA A 83 -3.16 -12.93 -7.68
N ASP A 84 -4.38 -13.27 -7.30
CA ASP A 84 -5.52 -13.53 -8.18
C ASP A 84 -6.42 -12.31 -8.46
N TYR A 85 -6.13 -11.15 -7.84
CA TYR A 85 -6.85 -9.91 -8.16
C TYR A 85 -6.51 -9.43 -9.58
N ARG A 86 -7.54 -9.13 -10.37
CA ARG A 86 -7.40 -8.66 -11.76
C ARG A 86 -8.04 -7.30 -12.01
N GLY A 87 -8.54 -6.64 -10.95
CA GLY A 87 -9.06 -5.29 -11.04
C GLY A 87 -7.95 -4.23 -11.14
N GLU A 88 -8.37 -2.99 -11.32
CA GLU A 88 -7.46 -1.84 -11.28
C GLU A 88 -6.86 -1.67 -9.88
N VAL A 89 -5.57 -1.40 -9.81
CA VAL A 89 -4.90 -0.98 -8.58
C VAL A 89 -5.37 0.42 -8.22
N GLY A 90 -6.23 0.52 -7.21
CA GLY A 90 -6.71 1.78 -6.65
C GLY A 90 -6.01 2.10 -5.33
N VAL A 91 -5.75 3.36 -5.08
CA VAL A 91 -5.07 3.83 -3.87
C VAL A 91 -6.01 4.69 -3.03
N ILE A 92 -6.29 4.27 -1.80
CA ILE A 92 -7.12 5.04 -0.87
C ILE A 92 -6.22 6.04 -0.15
N LEU A 93 -6.16 7.27 -0.65
CA LEU A 93 -5.45 8.36 0.03
C LEU A 93 -6.33 9.03 1.06
N ILE A 94 -5.71 9.45 2.17
CA ILE A 94 -6.31 10.31 3.19
C ILE A 94 -5.39 11.49 3.48
N ASN A 95 -5.98 12.66 3.69
CA ASN A 95 -5.29 13.86 4.13
C ASN A 95 -5.41 13.98 5.67
N LEU A 96 -4.31 13.74 6.38
CA LEU A 96 -4.20 13.90 7.84
C LEU A 96 -3.57 15.24 8.25
N SER A 97 -3.34 16.15 7.30
CA SER A 97 -2.89 17.51 7.62
C SER A 97 -4.05 18.43 8.00
N GLY A 98 -3.73 19.61 8.53
CA GLY A 98 -4.71 20.65 8.84
C GLY A 98 -5.11 21.52 7.63
N GLU A 99 -4.57 21.27 6.44
CA GLU A 99 -4.76 22.10 5.25
C GLU A 99 -5.23 21.24 4.06
N GLU A 100 -5.91 21.87 3.11
CA GLU A 100 -6.25 21.22 1.85
C GLU A 100 -4.99 20.81 1.09
N GLN A 101 -5.01 19.59 0.53
CA GLN A 101 -3.91 19.03 -0.26
C GLN A 101 -4.37 18.75 -1.67
N THR A 102 -3.62 19.23 -2.67
CA THR A 102 -3.90 19.02 -4.08
C THR A 102 -3.05 17.88 -4.62
N ILE A 103 -3.64 16.95 -5.35
CA ILE A 103 -2.95 15.88 -6.09
C ILE A 103 -3.01 16.24 -7.57
N GLU A 104 -1.84 16.30 -8.21
CA GLU A 104 -1.70 16.61 -9.63
C GLU A 104 -1.73 15.32 -10.49
N PRO A 105 -2.21 15.41 -11.75
CA PRO A 105 -2.12 14.30 -12.69
C PRO A 105 -0.70 13.75 -12.82
N GLY A 106 -0.56 12.42 -12.74
CA GLY A 106 0.74 11.75 -12.85
C GLY A 106 1.63 11.86 -11.61
N GLU A 107 1.16 12.46 -10.52
CA GLU A 107 1.90 12.54 -9.27
C GLU A 107 2.13 11.15 -8.67
N ARG A 108 3.30 10.92 -8.06
CA ARG A 108 3.64 9.70 -7.32
C ARG A 108 2.97 9.74 -5.95
N ILE A 109 1.93 8.95 -5.75
CA ILE A 109 1.05 9.01 -4.58
C ILE A 109 1.31 7.92 -3.53
N CYS A 110 1.95 6.84 -3.92
CA CYS A 110 2.30 5.73 -3.03
C CYS A 110 3.48 4.94 -3.60
N GLN A 111 3.87 3.87 -2.92
CA GLN A 111 4.80 2.88 -3.44
C GLN A 111 4.21 1.48 -3.33
N MET A 112 4.59 0.61 -4.28
CA MET A 112 4.22 -0.81 -4.31
C MET A 112 5.44 -1.66 -3.94
N VAL A 113 5.26 -2.57 -3.00
CA VAL A 113 6.26 -3.56 -2.58
C VAL A 113 5.73 -4.94 -2.89
N ILE A 114 6.51 -5.77 -3.57
CA ILE A 114 6.16 -7.17 -3.80
C ILE A 114 6.74 -8.01 -2.67
N ALA A 115 5.89 -8.76 -1.98
CA ALA A 115 6.27 -9.59 -0.83
C ALA A 115 5.82 -11.03 -1.01
N LYS A 116 6.57 -11.96 -0.44
CA LYS A 116 6.15 -13.35 -0.28
C LYS A 116 5.22 -13.47 0.91
N HIS A 117 4.24 -14.35 0.85
CA HIS A 117 3.34 -14.62 1.97
C HIS A 117 3.12 -16.12 2.13
N GLU A 118 2.69 -16.52 3.32
CA GLU A 118 2.24 -17.87 3.64
C GLU A 118 0.72 -17.90 3.74
N CYS A 119 0.12 -18.99 3.33
CA CYS A 119 -1.31 -19.27 3.48
C CYS A 119 -1.48 -20.55 4.30
N PRO A 120 -1.32 -20.50 5.63
CA PRO A 120 -1.48 -21.65 6.47
C PRO A 120 -2.94 -22.13 6.51
N GLU A 121 -3.12 -23.42 6.64
CA GLU A 121 -4.42 -24.00 6.98
C GLU A 121 -4.83 -23.56 8.40
N VAL A 122 -6.07 -23.10 8.55
CA VAL A 122 -6.61 -22.67 9.83
C VAL A 122 -7.30 -23.84 10.50
N ALA A 123 -6.80 -24.26 11.67
CA ALA A 123 -7.38 -25.29 12.50
C ALA A 123 -7.95 -24.71 13.79
N GLU A 124 -9.22 -24.97 14.08
CA GLU A 124 -9.79 -24.67 15.39
C GLU A 124 -9.30 -25.70 16.42
N VAL A 125 -8.72 -25.18 17.51
CA VAL A 125 -8.25 -26.03 18.65
C VAL A 125 -8.84 -25.51 19.95
N ARG A 126 -8.87 -26.37 20.95
CA ARG A 126 -9.39 -26.01 22.28
C ARG A 126 -8.35 -25.33 23.16
N GLU A 127 -7.09 -25.62 22.95
CA GLU A 127 -5.97 -25.12 23.75
C GLU A 127 -4.80 -24.77 22.85
N LEU A 128 -4.05 -23.75 23.23
CA LEU A 128 -2.77 -23.37 22.63
C LEU A 128 -1.63 -23.78 23.55
N SER A 129 -0.44 -23.97 23.00
CA SER A 129 0.75 -24.27 23.80
C SER A 129 1.06 -23.12 24.78
N GLU A 130 1.56 -23.47 25.95
CA GLU A 130 2.03 -22.50 26.94
C GLU A 130 3.35 -21.85 26.52
N THR A 131 3.54 -20.58 26.87
CA THR A 131 4.79 -19.85 26.67
C THR A 131 5.08 -18.98 27.89
N ASP A 132 6.35 -18.61 28.10
CA ASP A 132 6.76 -17.71 29.19
C ASP A 132 6.07 -16.34 29.12
N ARG A 133 5.69 -15.88 27.93
CA ARG A 133 4.95 -14.64 27.73
C ARG A 133 3.48 -14.78 28.08
N GLY A 134 2.88 -15.96 27.87
CA GLY A 134 1.45 -16.18 28.05
C GLY A 134 0.59 -15.17 27.33
N ALA A 135 -0.39 -14.59 28.01
CA ALA A 135 -1.32 -13.59 27.48
C ALA A 135 -0.77 -12.13 27.55
N GLY A 136 0.48 -11.93 27.89
CA GLY A 136 1.09 -10.59 28.03
C GLY A 136 1.12 -9.85 26.69
N GLY A 137 0.44 -8.67 26.65
CA GLY A 137 0.38 -7.78 25.49
C GLY A 137 0.26 -6.30 25.94
N PHE A 138 -0.02 -5.39 25.00
CA PHE A 138 -0.31 -3.98 25.26
C PHE A 138 0.68 -3.25 26.19
N GLY A 139 1.98 -3.46 25.97
CA GLY A 139 3.03 -2.84 26.77
C GLY A 139 3.60 -3.75 27.87
N HIS A 140 3.39 -5.07 27.77
CA HIS A 140 3.93 -6.06 28.69
C HIS A 140 5.47 -5.93 28.94
N SER A 141 6.24 -5.50 27.94
CA SER A 141 7.68 -5.23 28.06
C SER A 141 8.05 -3.91 28.76
N GLY A 142 7.05 -3.12 29.18
CA GLY A 142 7.28 -1.83 29.80
C GLY A 142 7.65 -0.71 28.83
N ARG A 143 7.89 0.50 29.37
CA ARG A 143 8.31 1.68 28.59
C ARG A 143 9.82 1.95 28.64
N LYS A 144 10.58 1.24 29.48
CA LYS A 144 12.05 1.35 29.63
C LYS A 144 12.63 -0.03 29.94
#